data_d553d4d229ce59321cbd13962679f778
#
_entry.id   d553d4d229ce59321cbd13962679f778
#
_cell.length_a   1.000
_cell.length_b   1.000
_cell.length_c   1.000
_cell.angle_alpha   90.00
_cell.angle_beta   90.00
_cell.angle_gamma   90.00
#
_symmetry.space_group_name_H-M   'P 1'
#
loop_
_entity.id
_entity.type
_entity.pdbx_description
1 polymer ?
#
loop_
_entity_poly.entity_id
_entity_poly.type
_entity_poly.pdbx_seq_one_letter_code
_entity_poly.pdbx_strand_id
1 'polypeptide(L)' 'MHYVYIIQSLNYPDQIYVGCTTDLKKRMSNHNSGTTSHTEKYKPWKLVVYLAFEDKAKAYVFEEYLKSGSGRAFRNKRLL' A
#
# COMPACT_ATOMS: atom_id res chain seq x y z
N MET A 1 9.85 -7.00 10.92
CA MET A 1 8.89 -5.89 10.88
C MET A 1 7.73 -6.19 9.94
N HIS A 2 6.58 -5.60 10.22
CA HIS A 2 5.40 -5.68 9.37
C HIS A 2 5.16 -4.29 8.79
N TYR A 3 5.16 -4.18 7.48
CA TYR A 3 5.08 -2.90 6.78
C TYR A 3 3.68 -2.69 6.22
N VAL A 4 3.08 -1.56 6.54
CA VAL A 4 1.87 -1.08 5.86
C VAL A 4 2.33 -0.07 4.84
N TYR A 5 1.98 -0.27 3.59
CA TYR A 5 2.50 0.54 2.49
C TYR A 5 1.38 1.07 1.61
N ILE A 6 1.65 2.20 0.98
CA ILE A 6 0.74 2.80 -0.01
C ILE A 6 1.51 2.95 -1.30
N ILE A 7 0.94 2.45 -2.39
CA ILE A 7 1.49 2.59 -3.72
C ILE A 7 0.50 3.33 -4.62
N GLN A 8 1.04 4.02 -5.62
CA GLN A 8 0.25 4.79 -6.58
C GLN A 8 0.66 4.39 -7.99
N SER A 9 -0.32 4.22 -8.87
CA SER A 9 -0.04 3.93 -10.26
C SER A 9 0.62 5.12 -10.94
N LEU A 10 1.66 4.86 -11.74
CA LEU A 10 2.33 5.92 -12.49
C LEU A 10 1.48 6.44 -13.65
N ASN A 11 0.73 5.56 -14.30
CA ASN A 11 -0.09 5.93 -15.45
C ASN A 11 -1.52 6.33 -15.07
N TYR A 12 -1.98 5.92 -13.90
CA TYR A 12 -3.32 6.21 -13.40
C TYR A 12 -3.21 6.74 -11.96
N PRO A 13 -2.83 8.03 -11.78
CA PRO A 13 -2.49 8.55 -10.44
C PRO A 13 -3.62 8.54 -9.42
N ASP A 14 -4.87 8.41 -9.84
CA ASP A 14 -5.99 8.26 -8.92
C ASP A 14 -6.15 6.82 -8.40
N GLN A 15 -5.37 5.88 -8.94
CA GLN A 15 -5.36 4.49 -8.48
C GLN A 15 -4.32 4.33 -7.37
N ILE A 16 -4.83 4.07 -6.17
CA ILE A 16 -4.04 3.91 -4.94
C ILE A 16 -4.31 2.53 -4.38
N TYR A 17 -3.27 1.86 -3.94
CA TYR A 17 -3.41 0.55 -3.29
C TYR A 17 -2.70 0.56 -1.93
N VAL A 18 -3.36 0.00 -0.92
CA VAL A 18 -2.83 -0.13 0.43
C VAL A 18 -2.65 -1.60 0.74
N GLY A 19 -1.49 -1.98 1.24
CA GLY A 19 -1.21 -3.37 1.56
C GLY A 19 -0.34 -3.51 2.80
N CYS A 20 -0.10 -4.76 3.19
CA CYS A 20 0.74 -5.10 4.33
C CYS A 20 1.65 -6.25 3.94
N THR A 21 2.93 -6.17 4.31
CA THR A 21 3.91 -7.20 3.97
C THR A 21 5.06 -7.22 4.97
N THR A 22 5.76 -8.36 5.04
CA THR A 22 7.02 -8.45 5.81
C THR A 22 8.23 -8.22 4.91
N ASP A 23 8.05 -8.19 3.59
CA ASP A 23 9.12 -7.99 2.62
C ASP A 23 8.66 -6.96 1.58
N LEU A 24 8.95 -5.70 1.86
CA LEU A 24 8.48 -4.58 1.04
C LEU A 24 9.06 -4.62 -0.37
N LYS A 25 10.35 -4.92 -0.48
CA LYS A 25 11.04 -4.97 -1.77
C LYS A 25 10.46 -6.05 -2.68
N LYS A 26 10.25 -7.24 -2.13
CA LYS A 26 9.67 -8.35 -2.89
C LYS A 26 8.23 -8.04 -3.29
N ARG A 27 7.45 -7.44 -2.40
CA ARG A 27 6.06 -7.10 -2.69
C ARG A 27 5.97 -6.05 -3.80
N MET A 28 6.84 -5.04 -3.78
CA MET A 28 6.87 -4.03 -4.85
C MET A 28 7.24 -4.68 -6.19
N SER A 29 8.20 -5.59 -6.19
CA SER A 29 8.56 -6.34 -7.40
C SER A 29 7.36 -7.13 -7.92
N ASN A 30 6.60 -7.78 -7.04
CA ASN A 30 5.41 -8.54 -7.43
C ASN A 30 4.33 -7.65 -8.05
N HIS A 31 4.09 -6.47 -7.48
CA HIS A 31 3.11 -5.53 -8.05
C HIS A 31 3.52 -5.10 -9.46
N ASN A 32 4.79 -4.85 -9.68
CA ASN A 32 5.28 -4.34 -10.96
C ASN A 32 5.53 -5.42 -12.00
N SER A 33 5.66 -6.67 -11.58
CA SER A 33 5.82 -7.80 -12.52
C SER A 33 4.48 -8.35 -13.01
N GLY A 34 3.37 -7.92 -12.41
CA GLY A 34 2.04 -8.41 -12.79
C GLY A 34 1.65 -9.73 -12.17
N THR A 35 2.36 -10.16 -11.09
CA THR A 35 2.02 -11.40 -10.38
C THR A 35 0.88 -11.25 -9.40
N THR A 36 0.46 -10.01 -9.12
CA THR A 36 -0.65 -9.70 -8.22
C THR A 36 -1.83 -9.20 -9.03
N SER A 37 -2.91 -9.98 -9.10
CA SER A 37 -4.05 -9.70 -9.98
C SER A 37 -4.72 -8.35 -9.74
N HIS A 38 -4.79 -7.89 -8.49
CA HIS A 38 -5.44 -6.62 -8.16
C HIS A 38 -4.70 -5.39 -8.70
N THR A 39 -3.38 -5.50 -8.85
CA THR A 39 -2.54 -4.35 -9.22
C THR A 39 -1.98 -4.46 -10.62
N GLU A 40 -2.11 -5.62 -11.27
CA GLU A 40 -1.57 -5.84 -12.61
C GLU A 40 -2.07 -4.82 -13.63
N LYS A 41 -3.34 -4.49 -13.57
CA LYS A 41 -4.00 -3.62 -14.55
C LYS A 41 -3.41 -2.21 -14.58
N TYR A 42 -2.93 -1.72 -13.43
CA TYR A 42 -2.48 -0.34 -13.28
C TYR A 42 -0.98 -0.21 -13.06
N LYS A 43 -0.21 -1.28 -13.31
CA LYS A 43 1.25 -1.18 -13.23
C LYS A 43 1.79 -0.26 -14.33
N PRO A 44 2.97 0.38 -14.11
CA PRO A 44 3.84 0.24 -12.95
C PRO A 44 3.39 1.08 -11.76
N TRP A 45 3.80 0.63 -10.58
CA TRP A 45 3.46 1.27 -9.30
C TRP A 45 4.70 1.88 -8.67
N LYS A 46 4.51 3.02 -8.00
CA LYS A 46 5.56 3.60 -7.17
C LYS A 46 5.16 3.52 -5.71
N LEU A 47 6.14 3.34 -4.84
CA LEU A 47 5.94 3.39 -3.40
C LEU A 47 5.83 4.85 -2.97
N VAL A 48 4.72 5.19 -2.31
CA VAL A 48 4.49 6.56 -1.83
C VAL A 48 4.97 6.71 -0.40
N VAL A 49 4.56 5.77 0.46
CA VAL A 49 4.89 5.82 1.90
C VAL A 49 4.75 4.42 2.46
N TYR A 50 5.50 4.14 3.52
CA TYR A 50 5.29 2.93 4.29
C TYR A 50 5.56 3.20 5.77
N LEU A 51 4.91 2.41 6.63
CA LEU A 51 5.12 2.45 8.07
C LEU A 51 5.50 1.05 8.53
N ALA A 52 6.50 0.97 9.38
CA ALA A 52 6.99 -0.30 9.92
C ALA A 52 6.43 -0.50 11.32
N PHE A 53 5.80 -1.65 11.54
CA PHE A 53 5.24 -2.03 12.82
C PHE A 53 5.96 -3.28 13.34
N GLU A 54 6.32 -3.26 14.61
CA GLU A 54 6.86 -4.44 15.25
C GLU A 54 5.78 -5.50 15.45
N ASP A 55 4.56 -5.07 15.76
CA ASP A 55 3.42 -5.93 16.07
C ASP A 55 2.56 -6.15 14.81
N LYS A 56 2.40 -7.43 14.43
CA LYS A 56 1.62 -7.82 13.26
C LYS A 56 0.16 -7.36 13.37
N ALA A 57 -0.46 -7.53 14.55
CA ALA A 57 -1.86 -7.16 14.73
C ALA A 57 -2.07 -5.66 14.55
N LYS A 58 -1.16 -4.84 15.06
CA LYS A 58 -1.23 -3.39 14.89
C LYS A 58 -1.08 -2.99 13.42
N ALA A 59 -0.23 -3.68 12.68
CA ALA A 59 -0.07 -3.42 11.26
C ALA A 59 -1.38 -3.69 10.50
N TYR A 60 -2.01 -4.83 10.76
CA TYR A 60 -3.27 -5.16 10.10
C TYR A 60 -4.39 -4.20 10.46
N VAL A 61 -4.49 -3.79 11.72
CA VAL A 61 -5.49 -2.81 12.15
C VAL A 61 -5.30 -1.49 11.43
N PHE A 62 -4.05 -1.05 11.29
CA PHE A 62 -3.74 0.19 10.58
C PHE A 62 -4.04 0.10 9.10
N GLU A 63 -3.73 -1.03 8.47
CA GLU A 63 -4.06 -1.27 7.07
C GLU A 63 -5.58 -1.16 6.85
N GLU A 64 -6.36 -1.83 7.67
CA GLU A 64 -7.82 -1.76 7.61
C GLU A 64 -8.34 -0.35 7.81
N TYR A 65 -7.74 0.38 8.77
CA TYR A 65 -8.10 1.78 8.99
C TYR A 65 -7.90 2.63 7.75
N LEU A 66 -6.77 2.47 7.07
CA LEU A 66 -6.46 3.25 5.87
C LEU A 66 -7.43 2.99 4.71
N LYS A 67 -8.11 1.85 4.74
CA LYS A 67 -9.12 1.49 3.74
C LYS A 67 -10.52 1.95 4.12
N SER A 68 -10.73 2.38 5.37
CA SER A 68 -12.02 2.90 5.84
C SER A 68 -12.23 4.34 5.38
N GLY A 69 -13.45 4.85 5.54
CA GLY A 69 -13.76 6.24 5.17
C GLY A 69 -12.91 7.27 5.88
N SER A 70 -12.79 7.16 7.21
CA SER A 70 -11.97 8.10 7.99
C SER A 70 -10.48 7.92 7.71
N GLY A 71 -10.04 6.68 7.47
CA GLY A 71 -8.65 6.41 7.11
C GLY A 71 -8.29 6.95 5.74
N ARG A 72 -9.21 6.91 4.78
CA ARG A 72 -9.00 7.52 3.47
C ARG A 72 -8.82 9.03 3.58
N ALA A 73 -9.63 9.68 4.40
CA ALA A 73 -9.48 11.11 4.65
C ALA A 73 -8.11 11.41 5.27
N PHE A 74 -7.70 10.61 6.24
CA PHE A 74 -6.39 10.74 6.89
C PHE A 74 -5.25 10.60 5.89
N ARG A 75 -5.24 9.52 5.10
CA ARG A 75 -4.15 9.27 4.16
C ARG A 75 -4.08 10.35 3.07
N ASN A 76 -5.22 10.80 2.58
CA ASN A 76 -5.25 11.83 1.53
C ASN A 76 -4.72 13.17 2.05
N LYS A 77 -5.00 13.47 3.31
CA LYS A 77 -4.56 14.74 3.92
C LYS A 77 -3.11 14.67 4.41
N ARG A 78 -2.66 13.54 4.94
CA ARG A 78 -1.39 13.45 5.67
C ARG A 78 -0.31 12.64 4.95
N LEU A 79 -0.68 11.63 4.16
CA LEU A 79 0.27 10.69 3.57
C LEU A 79 0.40 10.82 2.06
N LEU A 80 -0.59 11.36 1.40
CA LEU A 80 -0.60 11.57 -0.06
C LEU A 80 -0.54 13.07 -0.44
#